data_33df4e8dd398e69b581bb3254351a37c
#
_entry.id   33df4e8dd398e69b581bb3254351a37c
#
_cell.length_a   1.000
_cell.length_b   1.000
_cell.length_c   1.000
_cell.angle_alpha   90.00
_cell.angle_beta   90.00
_cell.angle_gamma   90.00
#
_symmetry.space_group_name_H-M   'P 1'
#
loop_
_entity.id
_entity.type
_entity.pdbx_description
1 polymer ?
#
loop_
_entity_poly.entity_id
_entity_poly.type
_entity_poly.pdbx_seq_one_letter_code
_entity_poly.pdbx_strand_id
1 'polypeptide(L)'
;MLTKLLLPTPATAVVVILFFLSVPIGSGAWAAGLISLPGITFSKASRNFRLLSATGSGSLDDPFIVVEEVFGEGEVLLSINVYDADFGSRIETMHAVGFALQKVVINQTRKLWNHYALELEFDVGRGSDYYDGLSFGQKSKVNRPFRSDRFSWVEDLTEPRAVIRFTQGQVRPGESVRFTFAITHTQLTPKFYLVQHVLPPYAELDDDLNFPIKLAACCDKMDRLD
;
A
#
# COMPACT_ATOMS: atom_id res chain seq x y z
N MET A 1 -67.15 -49.62 -37.55
CA MET A 1 -66.69 -48.76 -36.45
C MET A 1 -65.38 -49.32 -35.94
N LEU A 2 -64.25 -48.72 -36.38
CA LEU A 2 -62.92 -49.15 -35.93
C LEU A 2 -62.44 -48.10 -34.91
N THR A 3 -62.28 -48.55 -33.67
CA THR A 3 -61.73 -47.75 -32.58
C THR A 3 -60.18 -47.77 -32.63
N LYS A 4 -59.55 -46.66 -32.93
CA LYS A 4 -58.08 -46.50 -32.93
C LYS A 4 -57.61 -46.36 -31.49
N LEU A 5 -56.79 -47.30 -31.02
CA LEU A 5 -56.04 -47.23 -29.76
C LEU A 5 -54.82 -46.32 -29.98
N LEU A 6 -54.76 -45.22 -29.21
CA LEU A 6 -53.58 -44.33 -29.14
C LEU A 6 -52.64 -44.90 -28.06
N LEU A 7 -51.43 -45.26 -28.47
CA LEU A 7 -50.31 -45.59 -27.57
C LEU A 7 -49.66 -44.27 -27.03
N PRO A 8 -49.27 -44.25 -25.75
CA PRO A 8 -48.57 -43.12 -25.17
C PRO A 8 -47.04 -43.11 -25.57
N THR A 9 -46.57 -41.96 -25.97
CA THR A 9 -45.15 -41.70 -26.28
C THR A 9 -44.30 -41.74 -25.00
N PRO A 10 -43.07 -42.28 -25.03
CA PRO A 10 -42.19 -42.27 -23.89
C PRO A 10 -41.59 -40.85 -23.63
N ALA A 11 -41.71 -40.39 -22.41
CA ALA A 11 -41.09 -39.16 -21.93
C ALA A 11 -39.57 -39.35 -21.82
N THR A 12 -38.84 -38.63 -22.61
CA THR A 12 -37.38 -38.58 -22.57
C THR A 12 -36.96 -37.77 -21.32
N ALA A 13 -36.46 -38.45 -20.30
CA ALA A 13 -35.88 -37.81 -19.13
C ALA A 13 -34.51 -37.26 -19.49
N VAL A 14 -34.39 -35.94 -19.52
CA VAL A 14 -33.10 -35.25 -19.65
C VAL A 14 -32.43 -35.20 -18.27
N VAL A 15 -31.39 -36.02 -18.07
CA VAL A 15 -30.55 -35.99 -16.88
C VAL A 15 -29.53 -34.87 -17.06
N VAL A 16 -29.74 -33.74 -16.38
CA VAL A 16 -28.75 -32.67 -16.31
C VAL A 16 -27.71 -33.04 -15.24
N ILE A 17 -26.53 -33.49 -15.70
CA ILE A 17 -25.38 -33.71 -14.82
C ILE A 17 -24.72 -32.38 -14.57
N LEU A 18 -24.96 -31.76 -13.43
CA LEU A 18 -24.22 -30.60 -12.94
C LEU A 18 -22.81 -31.04 -12.49
N PHE A 19 -21.81 -30.82 -13.34
CA PHE A 19 -20.43 -30.91 -12.93
C PHE A 19 -20.10 -29.72 -12.03
N PHE A 20 -20.09 -29.96 -10.70
CA PHE A 20 -19.43 -29.06 -9.77
C PHE A 20 -17.92 -29.15 -10.01
N LEU A 21 -17.37 -28.19 -10.78
CA LEU A 21 -15.95 -27.91 -10.79
C LEU A 21 -15.56 -27.42 -9.39
N SER A 22 -15.09 -28.34 -8.55
CA SER A 22 -14.40 -28.00 -7.32
C SER A 22 -13.08 -27.35 -7.70
N VAL A 23 -13.07 -26.01 -7.77
CA VAL A 23 -11.82 -25.24 -7.79
C VAL A 23 -11.15 -25.53 -6.46
N PRO A 24 -9.95 -26.11 -6.43
CA PRO A 24 -9.23 -26.25 -5.18
C PRO A 24 -8.96 -24.82 -4.68
N ILE A 25 -9.65 -24.41 -3.61
CA ILE A 25 -9.27 -23.24 -2.83
C ILE A 25 -7.93 -23.66 -2.22
N GLY A 26 -6.84 -23.23 -2.87
CA GLY A 26 -5.51 -23.40 -2.34
C GLY A 26 -5.52 -22.79 -0.94
N SER A 27 -5.48 -23.64 0.07
CA SER A 27 -5.23 -23.25 1.46
C SER A 27 -3.80 -22.73 1.52
N GLY A 28 -3.62 -21.45 1.08
CA GLY A 28 -2.41 -20.71 1.36
C GLY A 28 -2.25 -20.67 2.87
N ALA A 29 -1.25 -21.38 3.38
CA ALA A 29 -0.86 -21.29 4.76
C ALA A 29 -0.65 -19.82 5.07
N TRP A 30 -1.47 -19.28 5.96
CA TRP A 30 -1.40 -17.92 6.46
C TRP A 30 -0.16 -17.83 7.35
N ALA A 31 1.03 -17.79 6.71
CA ALA A 31 2.27 -17.45 7.39
C ALA A 31 2.12 -16.01 7.85
N ALA A 32 2.03 -15.85 9.16
CA ALA A 32 1.72 -14.59 9.82
C ALA A 32 2.65 -13.48 9.32
N GLY A 33 2.15 -12.60 8.44
CA GLY A 33 2.73 -11.30 8.19
C GLY A 33 3.83 -11.19 7.13
N LEU A 34 4.07 -12.19 6.28
CA LEU A 34 4.99 -12.14 5.15
C LEU A 34 4.30 -12.64 3.87
N ILE A 35 4.40 -11.90 2.78
CA ILE A 35 3.95 -12.31 1.44
C ILE A 35 5.10 -12.09 0.47
N SER A 36 5.42 -13.13 -0.30
CA SER A 36 6.47 -13.11 -1.33
C SER A 36 5.86 -13.13 -2.72
N LEU A 37 6.32 -12.23 -3.56
CA LEU A 37 6.08 -12.20 -5.00
C LEU A 37 7.44 -12.31 -5.72
N PRO A 38 7.47 -12.58 -7.03
CA PRO A 38 8.74 -12.67 -7.75
C PRO A 38 9.61 -11.41 -7.58
N GLY A 39 10.75 -11.56 -6.93
CA GLY A 39 11.76 -10.53 -6.70
C GLY A 39 11.51 -9.58 -5.52
N ILE A 40 10.34 -9.65 -4.86
CA ILE A 40 9.96 -8.72 -3.78
C ILE A 40 9.19 -9.42 -2.66
N THR A 41 9.36 -8.94 -1.43
CA THR A 41 8.54 -9.37 -0.29
C THR A 41 7.92 -8.18 0.41
N PHE A 42 6.69 -8.39 0.91
CA PHE A 42 5.98 -7.48 1.79
C PHE A 42 5.83 -8.15 3.15
N SER A 43 6.22 -7.47 4.21
CA SER A 43 6.13 -8.04 5.55
C SER A 43 5.66 -7.05 6.59
N LYS A 44 4.95 -7.57 7.57
CA LYS A 44 4.44 -6.81 8.71
C LYS A 44 5.58 -6.46 9.66
N ALA A 45 5.83 -5.16 9.89
CA ALA A 45 6.85 -4.66 10.81
C ALA A 45 6.27 -4.02 12.10
N SER A 46 4.96 -3.74 12.15
CA SER A 46 4.27 -3.27 13.37
C SER A 46 3.13 -4.20 13.77
N ARG A 47 2.55 -4.02 14.97
CA ARG A 47 1.54 -4.95 15.52
C ARG A 47 0.10 -4.59 15.23
N ASN A 48 -0.16 -3.35 14.85
CA ASN A 48 -1.49 -2.73 14.77
C ASN A 48 -2.19 -2.92 13.42
N PHE A 49 -1.68 -3.80 12.54
CA PHE A 49 -2.31 -4.13 11.28
C PHE A 49 -2.12 -5.63 10.93
N ARG A 50 -2.86 -6.09 9.95
CA ARG A 50 -2.72 -7.42 9.35
C ARG A 50 -2.53 -7.27 7.84
N LEU A 51 -1.49 -7.90 7.31
CA LEU A 51 -1.29 -8.04 5.87
C LEU A 51 -2.13 -9.22 5.37
N LEU A 52 -3.04 -8.96 4.43
CA LEU A 52 -4.00 -9.95 3.94
C LEU A 52 -3.54 -10.61 2.65
N SER A 53 -3.15 -9.81 1.66
CA SER A 53 -2.71 -10.31 0.35
C SER A 53 -1.79 -9.32 -0.35
N ALA A 54 -0.99 -9.84 -1.28
CA ALA A 54 -0.28 -9.07 -2.28
C ALA A 54 -0.35 -9.81 -3.62
N THR A 55 -0.59 -9.07 -4.71
CA THR A 55 -0.65 -9.59 -6.09
C THR A 55 -0.08 -8.57 -7.06
N GLY A 56 -0.01 -8.91 -8.35
CA GLY A 56 0.46 -8.00 -9.40
C GLY A 56 1.95 -8.14 -9.70
N SER A 57 2.41 -7.44 -10.71
CA SER A 57 3.79 -7.44 -11.20
C SER A 57 4.57 -6.17 -10.88
N GLY A 58 3.90 -5.10 -10.42
CA GLY A 58 4.51 -3.80 -10.08
C GLY A 58 4.70 -2.87 -11.27
N SER A 59 4.18 -3.20 -12.47
CA SER A 59 4.13 -2.28 -13.59
C SER A 59 3.01 -1.25 -13.42
N LEU A 60 2.97 -0.24 -14.29
CA LEU A 60 1.88 0.74 -14.27
C LEU A 60 0.52 0.14 -14.61
N ASP A 61 0.50 -0.85 -15.53
CA ASP A 61 -0.72 -1.52 -15.96
C ASP A 61 -1.15 -2.64 -15.01
N ASP A 62 -0.19 -3.24 -14.29
CA ASP A 62 -0.41 -4.29 -13.30
C ASP A 62 0.36 -3.96 -12.00
N PRO A 63 -0.07 -2.96 -11.24
CA PRO A 63 0.60 -2.54 -10.01
C PRO A 63 0.59 -3.66 -8.97
N PHE A 64 1.54 -3.67 -8.06
CA PHE A 64 1.39 -4.49 -6.87
C PHE A 64 0.16 -4.03 -6.10
N ILE A 65 -0.76 -4.95 -5.83
CA ILE A 65 -1.96 -4.70 -5.01
C ILE A 65 -1.71 -5.33 -3.65
N VAL A 66 -1.48 -4.50 -2.65
CA VAL A 66 -1.27 -4.91 -1.26
C VAL A 66 -2.51 -4.58 -0.46
N VAL A 67 -3.12 -5.61 0.15
CA VAL A 67 -4.35 -5.48 0.95
C VAL A 67 -4.03 -5.71 2.42
N GLU A 68 -4.50 -4.81 3.27
CA GLU A 68 -4.30 -4.89 4.71
C GLU A 68 -5.49 -4.38 5.51
N GLU A 69 -5.56 -4.79 6.77
CA GLU A 69 -6.49 -4.30 7.78
C GLU A 69 -5.71 -3.58 8.88
N VAL A 70 -6.13 -2.37 9.21
CA VAL A 70 -5.59 -1.61 10.34
C VAL A 70 -6.61 -1.61 11.48
N PHE A 71 -6.23 -2.13 12.64
CA PHE A 71 -7.12 -2.30 13.81
C PHE A 71 -6.62 -1.62 15.09
N GLY A 72 -5.40 -1.10 15.07
CA GLY A 72 -4.81 -0.39 16.20
C GLY A 72 -4.50 1.06 15.88
N GLU A 73 -4.18 1.81 16.92
CA GLU A 73 -3.69 3.18 16.82
C GLU A 73 -2.17 3.19 16.66
N GLY A 74 -1.64 4.29 16.14
CA GLY A 74 -0.23 4.51 15.91
C GLY A 74 0.22 4.11 14.50
N GLU A 75 1.50 4.18 14.28
CA GLU A 75 2.12 3.96 12.97
C GLU A 75 1.99 2.51 12.52
N VAL A 76 1.65 2.33 11.26
CA VAL A 76 1.62 1.04 10.60
C VAL A 76 2.85 0.93 9.71
N LEU A 77 3.70 -0.04 9.98
CA LEU A 77 4.96 -0.25 9.27
C LEU A 77 4.88 -1.49 8.39
N LEU A 78 4.88 -1.27 7.08
CA LEU A 78 5.02 -2.31 6.06
C LEU A 78 6.48 -2.34 5.61
N SER A 79 7.20 -3.43 5.89
CA SER A 79 8.54 -3.64 5.34
C SER A 79 8.46 -4.16 3.92
N ILE A 80 9.20 -3.54 3.02
CA ILE A 80 9.32 -3.89 1.61
C ILE A 80 10.77 -4.27 1.36
N ASN A 81 11.01 -5.46 0.78
CA ASN A 81 12.36 -5.92 0.49
C ASN A 81 12.42 -6.47 -0.94
N VAL A 82 13.18 -5.81 -1.80
CA VAL A 82 13.53 -6.29 -3.12
C VAL A 82 14.78 -7.14 -2.97
N TYR A 83 14.67 -8.45 -3.21
CA TYR A 83 15.75 -9.41 -3.00
C TYR A 83 16.38 -9.91 -4.30
N ASP A 84 15.75 -9.66 -5.44
CA ASP A 84 16.25 -10.03 -6.75
C ASP A 84 16.97 -8.84 -7.39
N ALA A 85 18.25 -9.00 -7.70
CA ALA A 85 19.05 -7.98 -8.35
C ALA A 85 18.57 -7.65 -9.77
N ASP A 86 17.89 -8.60 -10.43
CA ASP A 86 17.31 -8.44 -11.76
C ASP A 86 15.87 -7.86 -11.72
N PHE A 87 15.38 -7.49 -10.54
CA PHE A 87 14.04 -6.89 -10.38
C PHE A 87 13.83 -5.68 -11.28
N GLY A 88 14.81 -4.78 -11.30
CA GLY A 88 14.86 -3.64 -12.19
C GLY A 88 13.74 -2.61 -11.99
N SER A 89 13.62 -1.70 -12.96
CA SER A 89 12.51 -0.76 -13.02
C SER A 89 11.35 -1.37 -13.81
N ARG A 90 10.18 -1.40 -13.20
CA ARG A 90 8.90 -1.83 -13.81
C ARG A 90 8.00 -0.66 -14.19
N ILE A 91 8.49 0.55 -13.95
CA ILE A 91 7.94 1.83 -14.37
C ILE A 91 9.07 2.61 -15.07
N GLU A 92 8.74 3.53 -15.94
CA GLU A 92 9.76 4.31 -16.64
C GLU A 92 10.51 5.26 -15.70
N THR A 93 11.55 4.78 -15.01
CA THR A 93 12.42 5.58 -14.12
C THR A 93 13.90 5.40 -14.43
N MET A 94 14.72 6.37 -14.04
CA MET A 94 16.18 6.29 -14.11
C MET A 94 16.79 5.58 -12.88
N HIS A 95 16.01 5.31 -11.83
CA HIS A 95 16.47 4.58 -10.65
C HIS A 95 16.62 3.09 -10.96
N ALA A 96 17.47 2.40 -10.22
CA ALA A 96 17.73 0.97 -10.41
C ALA A 96 16.48 0.12 -10.15
N VAL A 97 15.65 0.52 -9.18
CA VAL A 97 14.37 -0.12 -8.85
C VAL A 97 13.25 0.90 -9.00
N GLY A 98 12.15 0.48 -9.59
CA GLY A 98 10.94 1.28 -9.68
C GLY A 98 9.72 0.40 -9.87
N PHE A 99 8.65 0.64 -9.11
CA PHE A 99 7.40 -0.11 -9.25
C PHE A 99 6.19 0.72 -8.84
N ALA A 100 5.05 0.37 -9.42
CA ALA A 100 3.75 0.90 -9.06
C ALA A 100 3.14 0.06 -7.93
N LEU A 101 2.53 0.73 -6.97
CA LEU A 101 1.85 0.12 -5.82
C LEU A 101 0.43 0.66 -5.69
N GLN A 102 -0.51 -0.26 -5.53
CA GLN A 102 -1.87 0.03 -5.13
C GLN A 102 -2.12 -0.57 -3.75
N LYS A 103 -2.30 0.28 -2.77
CA LYS A 103 -2.51 -0.12 -1.39
C LYS A 103 -3.99 -0.03 -1.06
N VAL A 104 -4.58 -1.15 -0.62
CA VAL A 104 -5.97 -1.22 -0.17
C VAL A 104 -5.96 -1.41 1.35
N VAL A 105 -6.48 -0.43 2.06
CA VAL A 105 -6.46 -0.40 3.52
C VAL A 105 -7.88 -0.43 4.05
N ILE A 106 -8.18 -1.41 4.92
CA ILE A 106 -9.47 -1.55 5.57
C ILE A 106 -9.36 -0.95 6.97
N ASN A 107 -10.24 0.01 7.26
CA ASN A 107 -10.31 0.64 8.58
C ASN A 107 -11.06 -0.26 9.57
N GLN A 108 -10.35 -1.09 10.31
CA GLN A 108 -10.90 -1.89 11.41
C GLN A 108 -10.76 -1.18 12.78
N THR A 109 -10.37 0.10 12.79
CA THR A 109 -10.36 0.90 14.01
C THR A 109 -11.78 1.40 14.35
N ARG A 110 -11.94 1.99 15.52
CA ARG A 110 -13.19 2.64 15.92
C ARG A 110 -13.25 4.13 15.52
N LYS A 111 -12.21 4.63 14.83
CA LYS A 111 -12.07 6.04 14.50
C LYS A 111 -12.37 6.30 13.03
N LEU A 112 -13.01 7.44 12.77
CA LEU A 112 -13.12 8.00 11.42
C LEU A 112 -11.74 8.52 11.02
N TRP A 113 -11.26 8.13 9.83
CA TRP A 113 -10.06 8.70 9.23
C TRP A 113 -10.45 9.83 8.29
N ASN A 114 -10.03 11.03 8.56
CA ASN A 114 -10.19 12.20 7.69
C ASN A 114 -8.88 12.68 7.07
N HIS A 115 -7.76 12.05 7.47
CA HIS A 115 -6.43 12.22 6.92
C HIS A 115 -5.75 10.86 6.80
N TYR A 116 -4.83 10.76 5.86
CA TYR A 116 -3.95 9.60 5.74
C TYR A 116 -2.60 10.05 5.18
N ALA A 117 -1.52 9.59 5.75
CA ALA A 117 -0.20 9.88 5.22
C ALA A 117 0.61 8.60 5.02
N LEU A 118 1.40 8.59 3.96
CA LEU A 118 2.37 7.56 3.63
C LEU A 118 3.75 8.20 3.66
N GLU A 119 4.68 7.61 4.39
CA GLU A 119 6.06 8.05 4.50
C GLU A 119 6.99 6.90 4.12
N LEU A 120 8.10 7.22 3.45
CA LEU A 120 9.16 6.25 3.17
C LEU A 120 10.27 6.40 4.20
N GLU A 121 10.69 5.28 4.77
CA GLU A 121 11.79 5.22 5.73
C GLU A 121 12.82 4.17 5.30
N PHE A 122 14.12 4.50 5.40
CA PHE A 122 15.22 3.56 5.22
C PHE A 122 15.29 2.53 6.32
N ASP A 123 15.25 3.04 7.55
CA ASP A 123 15.17 2.28 8.79
C ASP A 123 14.03 2.84 9.62
N VAL A 124 13.54 2.06 10.56
CA VAL A 124 12.47 2.49 11.45
C VAL A 124 12.83 3.79 12.17
N GLY A 125 12.03 4.83 11.96
CA GLY A 125 12.24 6.17 12.51
C GLY A 125 13.23 7.05 11.73
N ARG A 126 13.76 6.55 10.60
CA ARG A 126 14.64 7.31 9.72
C ARG A 126 13.96 7.56 8.38
N GLY A 127 13.25 8.69 8.28
CA GLY A 127 12.59 9.11 7.06
C GLY A 127 13.56 9.28 5.89
N SER A 128 13.11 8.91 4.71
CA SER A 128 13.81 9.13 3.45
C SER A 128 13.73 10.61 3.07
N ASP A 129 14.80 11.16 2.54
CA ASP A 129 14.87 12.50 1.95
C ASP A 129 15.14 12.45 0.44
N TYR A 130 15.23 13.62 -0.17
CA TYR A 130 15.45 13.71 -1.63
C TYR A 130 16.77 13.07 -2.09
N TYR A 131 17.80 13.02 -1.25
CA TYR A 131 19.18 12.69 -1.64
C TYR A 131 19.55 11.23 -1.40
N ASP A 132 18.80 10.51 -0.61
CA ASP A 132 19.12 9.14 -0.24
C ASP A 132 18.73 8.10 -1.30
N GLY A 133 18.00 8.52 -2.32
CA GLY A 133 17.65 7.71 -3.48
C GLY A 133 16.42 6.83 -3.32
N LEU A 134 15.72 6.88 -2.18
CA LEU A 134 14.40 6.28 -1.96
C LEU A 134 13.34 7.38 -2.06
N SER A 135 12.34 7.23 -2.92
CA SER A 135 11.34 8.27 -3.10
C SER A 135 10.03 7.75 -3.68
N PHE A 136 8.98 8.57 -3.60
CA PHE A 136 7.72 8.33 -4.27
C PHE A 136 7.80 8.76 -5.75
N GLY A 137 8.18 7.82 -6.64
CA GLY A 137 8.16 8.00 -8.09
C GLY A 137 9.10 9.07 -8.63
N GLN A 138 10.17 9.41 -7.92
CA GLN A 138 11.15 10.36 -8.36
C GLN A 138 11.94 9.84 -9.58
N LYS A 139 12.37 10.75 -10.46
CA LYS A 139 13.07 10.39 -11.71
C LYS A 139 12.26 9.47 -12.63
N SER A 140 10.97 9.32 -12.40
CA SER A 140 10.06 8.65 -13.33
C SER A 140 9.67 9.60 -14.47
N LYS A 141 9.59 9.08 -15.70
CA LYS A 141 9.06 9.82 -16.86
C LYS A 141 7.53 9.92 -16.83
N VAL A 142 6.90 9.04 -16.08
CA VAL A 142 5.45 9.00 -15.92
C VAL A 142 5.04 10.03 -14.89
N ASN A 143 3.93 10.73 -15.12
CA ASN A 143 3.32 11.58 -14.11
C ASN A 143 3.08 10.77 -12.85
N ARG A 144 3.52 11.28 -11.71
CA ARG A 144 3.36 10.63 -10.40
C ARG A 144 1.88 10.29 -10.19
N PRO A 145 1.49 9.01 -10.16
CA PRO A 145 0.07 8.61 -10.12
C PRO A 145 -0.49 8.64 -8.70
N PHE A 146 -0.24 9.73 -7.95
CA PHE A 146 -0.72 9.84 -6.58
C PHE A 146 -2.22 10.11 -6.56
N ARG A 147 -2.99 9.13 -6.12
CA ARG A 147 -4.45 9.25 -6.02
C ARG A 147 -5.03 8.33 -4.97
N SER A 148 -6.21 8.67 -4.51
CA SER A 148 -7.04 7.85 -3.64
C SER A 148 -8.47 7.83 -4.18
N ASP A 149 -9.22 6.78 -3.85
CA ASP A 149 -10.64 6.67 -4.17
C ASP A 149 -11.56 7.31 -3.09
N ARG A 150 -10.97 7.74 -1.97
CA ARG A 150 -11.71 8.33 -0.84
C ARG A 150 -11.27 9.75 -0.49
N PHE A 151 -10.07 10.15 -0.88
CA PHE A 151 -9.52 11.47 -0.62
C PHE A 151 -9.34 12.22 -1.93
N SER A 152 -9.85 13.45 -2.01
CA SER A 152 -9.80 14.26 -3.24
C SER A 152 -8.55 15.13 -3.34
N TRP A 153 -7.84 15.37 -2.23
CA TRP A 153 -6.63 16.17 -2.21
C TRP A 153 -5.42 15.34 -1.86
N VAL A 154 -4.34 15.50 -2.63
CA VAL A 154 -3.07 14.81 -2.44
C VAL A 154 -1.95 15.84 -2.42
N GLU A 155 -1.14 15.80 -1.38
CA GLU A 155 0.07 16.60 -1.24
C GLU A 155 1.29 15.68 -1.25
N ASP A 156 2.25 15.98 -2.14
CA ASP A 156 3.50 15.24 -2.27
C ASP A 156 4.64 16.11 -1.73
N LEU A 157 5.21 15.70 -0.62
CA LEU A 157 6.33 16.33 0.03
C LEU A 157 7.58 15.48 -0.20
N THR A 158 8.61 16.09 -0.75
CA THR A 158 9.90 15.42 -1.01
C THR A 158 10.97 15.80 0.01
N GLU A 159 10.78 16.90 0.73
CA GLU A 159 11.68 17.40 1.75
C GLU A 159 10.88 17.94 2.94
N PRO A 160 11.37 17.81 4.16
CA PRO A 160 12.60 17.13 4.58
C PRO A 160 12.47 15.61 4.58
N ARG A 161 11.31 15.05 4.21
CA ARG A 161 11.01 13.63 4.15
C ARG A 161 10.10 13.32 2.97
N ALA A 162 10.25 12.13 2.39
CA ALA A 162 9.37 11.63 1.33
C ALA A 162 8.02 11.22 1.93
N VAL A 163 7.03 12.10 1.86
CA VAL A 163 5.67 11.92 2.42
C VAL A 163 4.62 12.25 1.38
N ILE A 164 3.59 11.42 1.28
CA ILE A 164 2.35 11.72 0.57
C ILE A 164 1.23 11.86 1.58
N ARG A 165 0.52 12.99 1.57
CA ARG A 165 -0.65 13.24 2.41
C ARG A 165 -1.92 13.23 1.57
N PHE A 166 -2.94 12.57 2.11
CA PHE A 166 -4.28 12.48 1.54
C PHE A 166 -5.27 13.14 2.49
N THR A 167 -5.98 14.15 1.99
CA THR A 167 -6.96 14.93 2.75
C THR A 167 -8.23 15.17 1.94
N GLN A 168 -9.18 15.91 2.49
CA GLN A 168 -10.47 16.20 1.86
C GLN A 168 -11.25 14.93 1.50
N GLY A 169 -11.36 14.03 2.45
CA GLY A 169 -12.09 12.78 2.33
C GLY A 169 -12.27 12.13 3.69
N GLN A 170 -12.84 10.93 3.69
CA GLN A 170 -13.02 10.18 4.93
C GLN A 170 -13.12 8.68 4.69
N VAL A 171 -12.71 7.90 5.69
CA VAL A 171 -12.85 6.43 5.72
C VAL A 171 -13.44 6.06 7.08
N ARG A 172 -14.69 5.58 7.09
CA ARG A 172 -15.37 5.17 8.33
C ARG A 172 -14.87 3.80 8.81
N PRO A 173 -15.08 3.48 10.09
CA PRO A 173 -14.90 2.11 10.57
C PRO A 173 -15.61 1.10 9.68
N GLY A 174 -14.92 0.03 9.29
CA GLY A 174 -15.39 -1.01 8.37
C GLY A 174 -15.26 -0.70 6.88
N GLU A 175 -14.98 0.55 6.50
CA GLU A 175 -14.76 0.92 5.09
C GLU A 175 -13.31 0.68 4.66
N SER A 176 -13.10 0.61 3.36
CA SER A 176 -11.77 0.53 2.75
C SER A 176 -11.44 1.79 1.94
N VAL A 177 -10.15 2.05 1.81
CA VAL A 177 -9.58 3.07 0.94
C VAL A 177 -8.49 2.46 0.08
N ARG A 178 -8.38 2.96 -1.15
CA ARG A 178 -7.34 2.59 -2.10
C ARG A 178 -6.45 3.79 -2.38
N PHE A 179 -5.14 3.56 -2.25
CA PHE A 179 -4.10 4.52 -2.61
C PHE A 179 -3.31 3.97 -3.79
N THR A 180 -3.02 4.80 -4.78
CA THR A 180 -2.17 4.44 -5.91
C THR A 180 -0.99 5.38 -5.96
N PHE A 181 0.22 4.83 -6.00
CA PHE A 181 1.48 5.58 -6.06
C PHE A 181 2.59 4.70 -6.65
N ALA A 182 3.75 5.30 -6.88
CA ALA A 182 4.94 4.57 -7.31
C ALA A 182 6.06 4.79 -6.30
N ILE A 183 6.95 3.81 -6.18
CA ILE A 183 8.17 3.89 -5.36
C ILE A 183 9.36 3.64 -6.27
N THR A 184 10.44 4.42 -6.05
CA THR A 184 11.70 4.29 -6.78
C THR A 184 12.88 4.27 -5.81
N HIS A 185 13.93 3.52 -6.17
CA HIS A 185 15.14 3.41 -5.36
C HIS A 185 16.40 3.28 -6.23
N THR A 186 17.49 3.89 -5.81
CA THR A 186 18.78 3.84 -6.51
C THR A 186 19.55 2.54 -6.31
N GLN A 187 19.26 1.77 -5.27
CA GLN A 187 19.88 0.46 -5.01
C GLN A 187 19.13 -0.66 -5.74
N LEU A 188 19.85 -1.73 -6.12
CA LEU A 188 19.29 -2.89 -6.82
C LEU A 188 18.43 -3.78 -5.91
N THR A 189 18.85 -3.97 -4.66
CA THR A 189 18.16 -4.82 -3.69
C THR A 189 17.84 -4.06 -2.40
N PRO A 190 16.99 -3.02 -2.48
CA PRO A 190 16.69 -2.21 -1.32
C PRO A 190 15.75 -2.94 -0.35
N LYS A 191 15.95 -2.65 0.94
CA LYS A 191 15.00 -2.92 2.00
C LYS A 191 14.66 -1.60 2.68
N PHE A 192 13.37 -1.31 2.81
CA PHE A 192 12.87 -0.08 3.38
C PHE A 192 11.48 -0.28 3.99
N TYR A 193 10.93 0.77 4.57
CA TYR A 193 9.62 0.74 5.20
C TYR A 193 8.69 1.77 4.57
N LEU A 194 7.44 1.36 4.36
CA LEU A 194 6.32 2.24 4.09
C LEU A 194 5.57 2.43 5.40
N VAL A 195 5.73 3.61 5.99
CA VAL A 195 5.07 4.00 7.24
C VAL A 195 3.75 4.66 6.91
N GLN A 196 2.73 4.34 7.67
CA GLN A 196 1.38 4.85 7.48
C GLN A 196 0.92 5.53 8.76
N HIS A 197 0.49 6.77 8.61
CA HIS A 197 -0.05 7.57 9.68
C HIS A 197 -1.56 7.75 9.44
N VAL A 198 -2.35 7.06 10.25
CA VAL A 198 -3.82 7.09 10.17
C VAL A 198 -4.39 8.34 10.81
N LEU A 199 -3.71 8.84 11.83
CA LEU A 199 -3.94 10.16 12.43
C LEU A 199 -2.67 10.96 12.17
N PRO A 200 -2.78 12.25 11.82
CA PRO A 200 -1.59 13.04 11.63
C PRO A 200 -0.74 12.91 12.91
N PRO A 201 0.55 12.57 12.81
CA PRO A 201 1.44 12.59 13.96
C PRO A 201 1.52 13.97 14.61
N TYR A 202 0.89 14.95 13.96
CA TYR A 202 0.82 16.37 14.29
C TYR A 202 -0.64 16.85 14.44
N ALA A 203 -1.50 16.04 15.08
CA ALA A 203 -2.91 16.41 15.32
C ALA A 203 -3.11 17.68 16.18
N GLU A 204 -2.04 18.38 16.51
CA GLU A 204 -2.03 19.64 17.26
C GLU A 204 -1.27 20.76 16.54
N LEU A 205 -1.07 20.68 15.25
CA LEU A 205 -0.60 21.85 14.52
C LEU A 205 -1.82 22.59 14.00
N ASP A 206 -2.15 23.69 14.69
CA ASP A 206 -2.96 24.78 14.20
C ASP A 206 -2.72 25.01 12.69
N ASP A 207 -3.76 25.52 12.00
CA ASP A 207 -3.81 25.83 10.56
C ASP A 207 -2.65 26.72 10.03
N ASP A 208 -1.72 27.09 10.87
CA ASP A 208 -0.48 27.78 10.53
C ASP A 208 0.66 26.77 10.36
N LEU A 209 1.15 26.68 9.14
CA LEU A 209 2.30 25.95 8.59
C LEU A 209 3.62 26.11 9.40
N ASN A 210 3.60 25.83 10.69
CA ASN A 210 4.82 25.79 11.50
C ASN A 210 5.13 24.36 11.91
N PHE A 211 5.94 23.67 11.09
CA PHE A 211 6.72 22.56 11.58
C PHE A 211 7.51 23.02 12.81
N PRO A 212 7.43 22.37 13.96
CA PRO A 212 8.43 22.59 14.99
C PRO A 212 9.75 22.06 14.40
N ILE A 213 10.52 22.96 13.80
CA ILE A 213 11.94 22.74 13.66
C ILE A 213 12.41 22.55 15.11
N LYS A 214 12.70 21.29 15.49
CA LYS A 214 13.64 21.04 16.57
C LYS A 214 14.97 21.61 16.06
N LEU A 215 15.12 22.91 16.12
CA LEU A 215 16.41 23.53 16.14
C LEU A 215 17.11 22.90 17.33
N ALA A 216 18.01 21.97 16.99
CA ALA A 216 18.96 21.45 17.93
C ALA A 216 19.54 22.64 18.67
N ALA A 217 19.36 22.65 19.99
CA ALA A 217 20.07 23.52 20.91
C ALA A 217 21.58 23.17 20.82
N CYS A 218 22.23 23.62 19.75
CA CYS A 218 23.64 23.39 19.50
C CYS A 218 24.44 24.71 19.37
N CYS A 219 23.81 25.86 19.62
CA CYS A 219 24.49 27.18 19.55
C CYS A 219 24.46 27.99 20.83
N ASP A 220 24.26 27.35 22.02
CA ASP A 220 24.28 28.11 23.29
C ASP A 220 25.51 27.75 24.16
N LYS A 221 26.68 27.63 23.54
CA LYS A 221 27.93 27.43 24.26
C LYS A 221 29.12 28.15 23.62
N MET A 222 28.93 29.35 23.11
CA MET A 222 30.08 30.10 22.58
C MET A 222 30.06 31.62 22.89
N ASP A 223 29.49 31.98 24.05
CA ASP A 223 29.62 33.34 24.59
C ASP A 223 29.80 33.28 26.12
N ARG A 224 30.95 32.81 26.57
CA ARG A 224 31.54 33.10 27.88
C ARG A 224 33.00 32.70 27.89
N LEU A 225 33.83 33.47 27.26
CA LEU A 225 35.22 33.65 27.55
C LEU A 225 35.55 35.15 27.38
N ASP A 226 35.34 35.86 28.47
CA ASP A 226 36.10 37.06 28.86
C ASP A 226 36.37 36.93 30.37
#